data_6f48e6cd38b4d668751fad58bd60f170
#
_entry.id   6f48e6cd38b4d668751fad58bd60f170
#
_cell.length_a   1.000
_cell.length_b   1.000
_cell.length_c   1.000
_cell.angle_alpha   90.00
_cell.angle_beta   90.00
_cell.angle_gamma   90.00
#
_symmetry.space_group_name_H-M   'P 1'
#
loop_
_entity.id
_entity.type
_entity.pdbx_description
1 polymer ?
#
loop_
_entity_poly.entity_id
_entity_poly.type
_entity_poly.pdbx_seq_one_letter_code
_entity_poly.pdbx_strand_id
1 'polypeptide(L)'
;MDRLVAVVEALRDHCPWTAALTHADLAEYLVEEAYEAVAEIESRDAAAWADVPARRADGAYPALAAELGDVLFQVVLHAAVSREPGAPAETAGFRLDDAADALTAKMIRRNPLVLTPEGGLRPAEELAAVTPEAVELAWERVKAQERAAAGCSSAAPAHDDGGTGPGLDVGDIPARLPALAAAAKVVDRAARQEPDPLAAHVPVPAAEAGERPVAVWPDETALGAELFALVFRARAAGLDPERALRTTVARVRAGDWSALRPSG
;
A
#
# COMPACT_ATOMS: atom_id res chain seq x y z
N MET A 1 -12.40 -22.15 -0.61
CA MET A 1 -11.36 -21.70 -1.53
C MET A 1 -11.27 -22.60 -2.76
N ASP A 2 -11.28 -23.91 -2.61
CA ASP A 2 -11.11 -24.91 -3.68
C ASP A 2 -12.08 -24.73 -4.88
N ARG A 3 -13.35 -24.38 -4.59
CA ARG A 3 -14.33 -24.13 -5.66
C ARG A 3 -13.93 -22.92 -6.52
N LEU A 4 -13.41 -21.84 -5.94
CA LEU A 4 -12.95 -20.66 -6.69
C LEU A 4 -11.77 -21.03 -7.58
N VAL A 5 -10.78 -21.74 -7.02
CA VAL A 5 -9.62 -22.23 -7.77
C VAL A 5 -10.08 -23.08 -8.95
N ALA A 6 -10.95 -24.06 -8.73
CA ALA A 6 -11.44 -24.92 -9.80
C ALA A 6 -12.17 -24.17 -10.91
N VAL A 7 -12.94 -23.13 -10.57
CA VAL A 7 -13.64 -22.27 -11.57
C VAL A 7 -12.60 -21.47 -12.38
N VAL A 8 -11.61 -20.89 -11.74
CA VAL A 8 -10.58 -20.09 -12.44
C VAL A 8 -9.70 -20.96 -13.33
N GLU A 9 -9.34 -22.17 -12.86
CA GLU A 9 -8.61 -23.16 -13.68
C GLU A 9 -9.41 -23.59 -14.89
N ALA A 10 -10.72 -23.84 -14.73
CA ALA A 10 -11.59 -24.16 -15.87
C ALA A 10 -11.70 -22.99 -16.86
N LEU A 11 -11.72 -21.75 -16.39
CA LEU A 11 -11.66 -20.58 -17.26
C LEU A 11 -10.31 -20.49 -17.97
N ARG A 12 -9.21 -20.77 -17.31
CA ARG A 12 -7.87 -20.80 -17.91
C ARG A 12 -7.79 -21.81 -19.06
N ASP A 13 -8.42 -22.97 -18.88
CA ASP A 13 -8.34 -24.08 -19.85
C ASP A 13 -9.32 -23.93 -21.02
N HIS A 14 -10.46 -23.29 -20.80
CA HIS A 14 -11.57 -23.32 -21.76
C HIS A 14 -12.05 -21.96 -22.26
N CYS A 15 -11.69 -20.86 -21.61
CA CYS A 15 -12.05 -19.52 -22.05
C CYS A 15 -10.95 -18.94 -22.94
N PRO A 16 -11.21 -18.62 -24.21
CA PRO A 16 -10.17 -18.12 -25.12
C PRO A 16 -9.51 -16.82 -24.63
N TRP A 17 -10.26 -15.97 -23.93
CA TRP A 17 -9.74 -14.74 -23.37
C TRP A 17 -8.76 -15.03 -22.23
N THR A 18 -9.18 -15.82 -21.22
CA THR A 18 -8.34 -16.15 -20.06
C THR A 18 -7.12 -16.98 -20.47
N ALA A 19 -7.27 -17.86 -21.47
CA ALA A 19 -6.18 -18.67 -22.00
C ALA A 19 -5.07 -17.83 -22.68
N ALA A 20 -5.41 -16.65 -23.20
CA ALA A 20 -4.44 -15.76 -23.85
C ALA A 20 -3.69 -14.85 -22.86
N LEU A 21 -4.17 -14.69 -21.62
CA LEU A 21 -3.59 -13.75 -20.64
C LEU A 21 -2.23 -14.21 -20.14
N THR A 22 -1.37 -13.22 -19.90
CA THR A 22 -0.07 -13.35 -19.23
C THR A 22 -0.06 -12.56 -17.93
N HIS A 23 0.98 -12.75 -17.09
CA HIS A 23 1.18 -11.93 -15.89
C HIS A 23 1.27 -10.43 -16.19
N ALA A 24 1.82 -10.07 -17.36
CA ALA A 24 1.96 -8.68 -17.75
C ALA A 24 0.60 -8.03 -18.06
N ASP A 25 -0.29 -8.77 -18.72
CA ASP A 25 -1.64 -8.30 -19.05
C ASP A 25 -2.50 -8.10 -17.80
N LEU A 26 -2.27 -8.91 -16.76
CA LEU A 26 -3.00 -8.84 -15.50
C LEU A 26 -2.55 -7.69 -14.58
N ALA A 27 -1.39 -7.10 -14.82
CA ALA A 27 -0.85 -6.07 -13.94
C ALA A 27 -1.75 -4.82 -13.89
N GLU A 28 -2.38 -4.44 -14.99
CA GLU A 28 -3.31 -3.31 -15.07
C GLU A 28 -4.60 -3.60 -14.29
N TYR A 29 -5.20 -4.76 -14.50
CA TYR A 29 -6.40 -5.19 -13.78
C TYR A 29 -6.18 -5.27 -12.27
N LEU A 30 -5.05 -5.82 -11.81
CA LEU A 30 -4.72 -5.87 -10.37
C LEU A 30 -4.70 -4.47 -9.73
N VAL A 31 -4.21 -3.46 -10.46
CA VAL A 31 -4.20 -2.07 -9.99
C VAL A 31 -5.62 -1.49 -9.99
N GLU A 32 -6.42 -1.77 -11.03
CA GLU A 32 -7.80 -1.32 -11.16
C GLU A 32 -8.65 -1.85 -10.00
N GLU A 33 -8.68 -3.17 -9.78
CA GLU A 33 -9.42 -3.80 -8.68
C GLU A 33 -8.96 -3.31 -7.29
N ALA A 34 -7.66 -3.09 -7.12
CA ALA A 34 -7.15 -2.53 -5.88
C ALA A 34 -7.69 -1.11 -5.62
N TYR A 35 -7.85 -0.28 -6.67
CA TYR A 35 -8.42 1.05 -6.53
C TYR A 35 -9.95 1.04 -6.35
N GLU A 36 -10.67 0.08 -6.91
CA GLU A 36 -12.09 -0.11 -6.67
C GLU A 36 -12.35 -0.50 -5.22
N ALA A 37 -11.58 -1.46 -4.70
CA ALA A 37 -11.62 -1.79 -3.27
C ALA A 37 -11.28 -0.59 -2.37
N VAL A 38 -10.29 0.22 -2.73
CA VAL A 38 -9.94 1.46 -2.01
C VAL A 38 -11.11 2.47 -2.08
N ALA A 39 -11.77 2.62 -3.23
CA ALA A 39 -12.90 3.54 -3.39
C ALA A 39 -14.08 3.13 -2.49
N GLU A 40 -14.38 1.83 -2.40
CA GLU A 40 -15.42 1.33 -1.48
C GLU A 40 -15.03 1.60 -0.01
N ILE A 41 -13.78 1.36 0.39
CA ILE A 41 -13.29 1.69 1.74
C ILE A 41 -13.41 3.20 2.02
N GLU A 42 -13.02 4.05 1.08
CA GLU A 42 -13.04 5.51 1.22
C GLU A 42 -14.45 6.13 1.06
N SER A 43 -15.44 5.36 0.64
CA SER A 43 -16.84 5.80 0.59
C SER A 43 -17.38 6.19 1.97
N ARG A 44 -16.71 5.76 3.05
CA ARG A 44 -17.06 6.03 4.44
C ARG A 44 -15.81 6.43 5.24
N ASP A 45 -15.99 7.25 6.27
CA ASP A 45 -14.92 7.60 7.19
C ASP A 45 -14.62 6.48 8.23
N ALA A 46 -13.55 6.66 8.99
CA ALA A 46 -13.11 5.68 9.97
C ALA A 46 -14.16 5.48 11.10
N ALA A 47 -14.88 6.54 11.50
CA ALA A 47 -15.90 6.46 12.54
C ALA A 47 -17.11 5.65 12.05
N ALA A 48 -17.49 5.85 10.78
CA ALA A 48 -18.55 5.06 10.16
C ALA A 48 -18.16 3.58 10.06
N TRP A 49 -16.92 3.25 9.69
CA TRP A 49 -16.44 1.85 9.67
C TRP A 49 -16.37 1.22 11.06
N ALA A 50 -16.14 1.99 12.11
CA ALA A 50 -16.11 1.50 13.50
C ALA A 50 -17.49 1.03 13.99
N ASP A 51 -18.59 1.52 13.41
CA ASP A 51 -19.96 1.07 13.72
C ASP A 51 -20.30 -0.22 12.96
N VAL A 52 -19.77 -1.34 13.43
CA VAL A 52 -19.96 -2.67 12.83
C VAL A 52 -21.43 -3.06 12.68
N PRO A 53 -22.33 -2.86 13.69
CA PRO A 53 -23.75 -3.15 13.51
C PRO A 53 -24.41 -2.36 12.38
N ALA A 54 -24.14 -1.06 12.28
CA ALA A 54 -24.67 -0.23 11.18
C ALA A 54 -24.14 -0.70 9.82
N ARG A 55 -22.86 -1.04 9.70
CA ARG A 55 -22.27 -1.57 8.43
C ARG A 55 -22.85 -2.91 8.00
N ARG A 56 -23.28 -3.74 8.95
CA ARG A 56 -24.02 -4.97 8.61
C ARG A 56 -25.41 -4.68 8.09
N ALA A 57 -26.08 -3.67 8.65
CA ALA A 57 -27.44 -3.32 8.28
C ALA A 57 -27.56 -2.62 6.93
N ASP A 58 -26.59 -1.77 6.56
CA ASP A 58 -26.63 -0.95 5.34
C ASP A 58 -25.98 -1.62 4.10
N GLY A 59 -25.50 -2.85 4.23
CA GLY A 59 -24.90 -3.58 3.11
C GLY A 59 -23.46 -3.19 2.76
N ALA A 60 -22.77 -2.42 3.60
CA ALA A 60 -21.39 -2.01 3.37
C ALA A 60 -20.42 -3.19 3.29
N TYR A 61 -20.55 -4.19 4.17
CA TYR A 61 -19.68 -5.37 4.14
C TYR A 61 -19.87 -6.27 2.91
N PRO A 62 -21.07 -6.56 2.42
CA PRO A 62 -21.26 -7.22 1.13
C PRO A 62 -20.61 -6.49 -0.05
N ALA A 63 -20.73 -5.16 -0.12
CA ALA A 63 -20.09 -4.35 -1.16
C ALA A 63 -18.56 -4.45 -1.07
N LEU A 64 -17.98 -4.19 0.09
CA LEU A 64 -16.54 -4.33 0.30
C LEU A 64 -16.05 -5.77 0.04
N ALA A 65 -16.83 -6.79 0.40
CA ALA A 65 -16.47 -8.18 0.13
C ALA A 65 -16.47 -8.52 -1.36
N ALA A 66 -17.32 -7.87 -2.17
CA ALA A 66 -17.31 -8.01 -3.62
C ALA A 66 -15.99 -7.46 -4.19
N GLU A 67 -15.65 -6.19 -3.90
CA GLU A 67 -14.42 -5.57 -4.38
C GLU A 67 -13.15 -6.31 -3.93
N LEU A 68 -13.10 -6.76 -2.67
CA LEU A 68 -11.99 -7.61 -2.19
C LEU A 68 -11.99 -8.99 -2.85
N GLY A 69 -13.16 -9.48 -3.31
CA GLY A 69 -13.30 -10.68 -4.10
C GLY A 69 -12.62 -10.56 -5.47
N ASP A 70 -12.73 -9.39 -6.10
CA ASP A 70 -12.10 -9.12 -7.39
C ASP A 70 -10.58 -8.99 -7.26
N VAL A 71 -10.07 -8.38 -6.19
CA VAL A 71 -8.64 -8.43 -5.84
C VAL A 71 -8.16 -9.88 -5.61
N LEU A 72 -8.95 -10.70 -4.89
CA LEU A 72 -8.64 -12.11 -4.68
C LEU A 72 -8.65 -12.90 -5.98
N PHE A 73 -9.59 -12.60 -6.89
CA PHE A 73 -9.64 -13.20 -8.23
C PHE A 73 -8.34 -12.96 -8.98
N GLN A 74 -7.75 -11.75 -8.92
CA GLN A 74 -6.46 -11.47 -9.56
C GLN A 74 -5.35 -12.39 -9.00
N VAL A 75 -5.32 -12.62 -7.69
CA VAL A 75 -4.32 -13.52 -7.08
C VAL A 75 -4.48 -14.95 -7.58
N VAL A 76 -5.73 -15.46 -7.62
CA VAL A 76 -6.03 -16.82 -8.10
C VAL A 76 -5.73 -16.96 -9.59
N LEU A 77 -6.05 -15.93 -10.38
CA LEU A 77 -5.80 -15.91 -11.82
C LEU A 77 -4.30 -15.87 -12.12
N HIS A 78 -3.50 -15.14 -11.36
CA HIS A 78 -2.04 -15.18 -11.47
C HIS A 78 -1.48 -16.59 -11.22
N ALA A 79 -2.03 -17.34 -10.24
CA ALA A 79 -1.64 -18.73 -10.03
C ALA A 79 -2.02 -19.61 -11.23
N ALA A 80 -3.23 -19.45 -11.76
CA ALA A 80 -3.67 -20.20 -12.94
C ALA A 80 -2.85 -19.88 -14.21
N VAL A 81 -2.47 -18.61 -14.41
CA VAL A 81 -1.66 -18.15 -15.55
C VAL A 81 -0.21 -18.64 -15.45
N SER A 82 0.26 -19.08 -14.28
CA SER A 82 1.61 -19.62 -14.12
C SER A 82 1.83 -20.99 -14.81
N ARG A 83 0.78 -21.58 -15.41
CA ARG A 83 0.85 -22.79 -16.23
C ARG A 83 0.28 -22.56 -17.64
N GLU A 84 0.68 -23.40 -18.57
CA GLU A 84 0.08 -23.42 -19.91
C GLU A 84 -1.38 -23.89 -19.84
N PRO A 85 -2.29 -23.33 -20.67
CA PRO A 85 -3.67 -23.79 -20.76
C PRO A 85 -3.75 -25.29 -21.08
N GLY A 86 -4.58 -26.04 -20.37
CA GLY A 86 -4.76 -27.47 -20.53
C GLY A 86 -3.60 -28.34 -20.02
N ALA A 87 -2.53 -27.74 -19.50
CA ALA A 87 -1.44 -28.50 -18.91
C ALA A 87 -1.84 -29.02 -17.50
N PRO A 88 -1.22 -30.13 -17.03
CA PRO A 88 -1.47 -30.62 -15.66
C PRO A 88 -1.18 -29.58 -14.60
N ALA A 89 -1.99 -29.54 -13.53
CA ALA A 89 -1.85 -28.56 -12.43
C ALA A 89 -0.46 -28.59 -11.77
N GLU A 90 0.21 -29.74 -11.79
CA GLU A 90 1.56 -29.93 -11.24
C GLU A 90 2.65 -29.17 -12.01
N THR A 91 2.34 -28.71 -13.22
CA THR A 91 3.27 -27.93 -14.07
C THR A 91 3.20 -26.43 -13.79
N ALA A 92 2.32 -25.97 -12.91
CA ALA A 92 2.21 -24.55 -12.53
C ALA A 92 3.52 -24.06 -11.91
N GLY A 93 3.92 -22.83 -12.22
CA GLY A 93 5.08 -22.17 -11.62
C GLY A 93 4.88 -21.91 -10.13
N PHE A 94 3.63 -21.65 -9.72
CA PHE A 94 3.19 -21.59 -8.32
C PHE A 94 1.67 -21.81 -8.26
N ARG A 95 1.18 -22.21 -7.09
CA ARG A 95 -0.24 -22.41 -6.77
C ARG A 95 -0.71 -21.38 -5.77
N LEU A 96 -2.01 -21.23 -5.62
CA LEU A 96 -2.58 -20.35 -4.60
C LEU A 96 -2.08 -20.70 -3.19
N ASP A 97 -1.95 -22.00 -2.89
CA ASP A 97 -1.45 -22.48 -1.60
C ASP A 97 -0.01 -22.01 -1.35
N ASP A 98 0.85 -21.98 -2.37
CA ASP A 98 2.22 -21.46 -2.22
C ASP A 98 2.24 -19.98 -1.82
N ALA A 99 1.33 -19.18 -2.40
CA ALA A 99 1.19 -17.78 -2.02
C ALA A 99 0.65 -17.63 -0.59
N ALA A 100 -0.31 -18.47 -0.20
CA ALA A 100 -0.88 -18.48 1.15
C ALA A 100 0.15 -18.91 2.19
N ASP A 101 0.93 -19.95 1.90
CA ASP A 101 1.99 -20.47 2.78
C ASP A 101 3.11 -19.44 2.94
N ALA A 102 3.54 -18.79 1.85
CA ALA A 102 4.54 -17.74 1.89
C ALA A 102 4.07 -16.55 2.75
N LEU A 103 2.80 -16.16 2.63
CA LEU A 103 2.19 -15.10 3.45
C LEU A 103 2.11 -15.54 4.91
N THR A 104 1.66 -16.75 5.18
CA THR A 104 1.53 -17.31 6.54
C THR A 104 2.89 -17.33 7.24
N ALA A 105 3.92 -17.87 6.61
CA ALA A 105 5.28 -17.87 7.16
C ALA A 105 5.79 -16.44 7.42
N LYS A 106 5.48 -15.49 6.53
CA LYS A 106 5.82 -14.09 6.72
C LYS A 106 5.08 -13.49 7.94
N MET A 107 3.78 -13.75 8.10
CA MET A 107 3.00 -13.23 9.23
C MET A 107 3.50 -13.79 10.56
N ILE A 108 3.78 -15.09 10.65
CA ILE A 108 4.36 -15.71 11.85
C ILE A 108 5.69 -15.02 12.19
N ARG A 109 6.61 -14.96 11.26
CA ARG A 109 7.95 -14.40 11.48
C ARG A 109 7.93 -12.92 11.87
N ARG A 110 7.01 -12.12 11.28
CA ARG A 110 6.92 -10.67 11.54
C ARG A 110 6.10 -10.31 12.78
N ASN A 111 5.43 -11.28 13.42
CA ASN A 111 4.64 -11.05 14.63
C ASN A 111 5.14 -11.86 15.83
N PRO A 112 6.44 -11.78 16.21
CA PRO A 112 7.03 -12.63 17.25
C PRO A 112 6.51 -12.33 18.66
N LEU A 113 5.85 -11.18 18.85
CA LEU A 113 5.23 -10.82 20.14
C LEU A 113 3.84 -11.46 20.33
N VAL A 114 3.23 -11.92 19.23
CA VAL A 114 1.88 -12.50 19.23
C VAL A 114 1.92 -13.98 18.95
N LEU A 115 2.80 -14.42 18.04
CA LEU A 115 2.88 -15.79 17.55
C LEU A 115 4.20 -16.45 17.98
N THR A 116 4.12 -17.76 18.24
CA THR A 116 5.31 -18.60 18.38
C THR A 116 5.90 -18.92 17.00
N PRO A 117 7.15 -19.41 16.89
CA PRO A 117 7.73 -19.82 15.61
C PRO A 117 6.92 -20.89 14.86
N GLU A 118 6.14 -21.68 15.57
CA GLU A 118 5.25 -22.73 15.05
C GLU A 118 3.88 -22.18 14.62
N GLY A 119 3.62 -20.86 14.80
CA GLY A 119 2.36 -20.20 14.44
C GLY A 119 1.27 -20.28 15.50
N GLY A 120 1.56 -20.80 16.68
CA GLY A 120 0.64 -20.77 17.82
C GLY A 120 0.59 -19.41 18.51
N LEU A 121 -0.46 -19.14 19.28
CA LEU A 121 -0.51 -17.93 20.11
C LEU A 121 0.46 -18.05 21.30
N ARG A 122 1.06 -16.93 21.67
CA ARG A 122 1.82 -16.81 22.91
C ARG A 122 0.90 -16.88 24.14
N PRO A 123 1.42 -17.17 25.34
CA PRO A 123 0.66 -17.18 26.58
C PRO A 123 -0.12 -15.89 26.79
N ALA A 124 -1.34 -15.99 27.36
CA ALA A 124 -2.24 -14.84 27.55
C ALA A 124 -1.62 -13.71 28.38
N GLU A 125 -0.79 -14.04 29.34
CA GLU A 125 -0.05 -13.07 30.17
C GLU A 125 0.99 -12.28 29.36
N GLU A 126 1.67 -12.90 28.39
CA GLU A 126 2.58 -12.19 27.47
C GLU A 126 1.78 -11.28 26.54
N LEU A 127 0.66 -11.79 25.97
CA LEU A 127 -0.19 -11.04 25.07
C LEU A 127 -0.80 -9.81 25.72
N ALA A 128 -1.15 -9.88 27.01
CA ALA A 128 -1.71 -8.76 27.76
C ALA A 128 -0.74 -7.56 27.92
N ALA A 129 0.56 -7.80 27.78
CA ALA A 129 1.60 -6.78 27.88
C ALA A 129 2.00 -6.17 26.51
N VAL A 130 1.45 -6.69 25.40
CA VAL A 130 1.80 -6.24 24.04
C VAL A 130 1.10 -4.92 23.73
N THR A 131 1.88 -3.91 23.33
CA THR A 131 1.34 -2.63 22.86
C THR A 131 1.48 -2.49 21.34
N PRO A 132 0.64 -1.65 20.71
CA PRO A 132 0.76 -1.38 19.26
C PRO A 132 2.17 -0.94 18.85
N GLU A 133 2.81 -0.07 19.63
CA GLU A 133 4.15 0.46 19.37
C GLU A 133 5.21 -0.65 19.45
N ALA A 134 5.09 -1.58 20.41
CA ALA A 134 5.98 -2.71 20.53
C ALA A 134 5.86 -3.64 19.30
N VAL A 135 4.64 -3.85 18.79
CA VAL A 135 4.40 -4.64 17.57
C VAL A 135 5.05 -3.96 16.36
N GLU A 136 4.86 -2.65 16.17
CA GLU A 136 5.48 -1.92 15.06
C GLU A 136 7.01 -2.00 15.09
N LEU A 137 7.61 -1.80 16.26
CA LEU A 137 9.07 -1.91 16.43
C LEU A 137 9.59 -3.31 16.13
N ALA A 138 8.89 -4.34 16.61
CA ALA A 138 9.24 -5.73 16.32
C ALA A 138 9.14 -6.05 14.82
N TRP A 139 8.08 -5.58 14.17
CA TRP A 139 7.87 -5.75 12.73
C TRP A 139 8.98 -5.11 11.91
N GLU A 140 9.34 -3.84 12.19
CA GLU A 140 10.42 -3.16 11.47
C GLU A 140 11.80 -3.81 11.72
N ARG A 141 12.06 -4.29 12.94
CA ARG A 141 13.29 -5.03 13.25
C ARG A 141 13.40 -6.32 12.43
N VAL A 142 12.33 -7.10 12.34
CA VAL A 142 12.32 -8.34 11.55
C VAL A 142 12.51 -8.02 10.06
N LYS A 143 11.86 -6.99 9.53
CA LYS A 143 12.06 -6.55 8.13
C LYS A 143 13.49 -6.12 7.86
N ALA A 144 14.14 -5.43 8.80
CA ALA A 144 15.55 -5.05 8.67
C ALA A 144 16.46 -6.30 8.64
N GLN A 145 16.20 -7.29 9.48
CA GLN A 145 16.92 -8.57 9.45
C GLN A 145 16.72 -9.33 8.14
N GLU A 146 15.49 -9.39 7.61
CA GLU A 146 15.19 -10.01 6.32
C GLU A 146 15.97 -9.35 5.18
N ARG A 147 16.04 -8.01 5.15
CA ARG A 147 16.82 -7.27 4.15
C ARG A 147 18.32 -7.58 4.26
N ALA A 148 18.84 -7.58 5.46
CA ALA A 148 20.26 -7.90 5.70
C ALA A 148 20.60 -9.35 5.27
N ALA A 149 19.72 -10.30 5.55
CA ALA A 149 19.89 -11.70 5.17
C ALA A 149 19.77 -11.92 3.65
N ALA A 150 18.94 -11.15 2.96
CA ALA A 150 18.76 -11.23 1.51
C ALA A 150 19.95 -10.63 0.73
N GLY A 151 20.96 -10.04 1.39
CA GLY A 151 22.07 -9.37 0.73
C GLY A 151 21.65 -8.12 -0.08
N CYS A 152 20.41 -7.73 0.03
CA CYS A 152 19.89 -6.49 -0.53
C CYS A 152 20.40 -5.32 0.32
N SER A 153 21.62 -4.87 0.01
CA SER A 153 21.92 -3.46 0.19
C SER A 153 20.85 -2.69 -0.60
N SER A 154 20.06 -1.86 0.05
CA SER A 154 19.04 -1.02 -0.60
C SER A 154 19.76 0.15 -1.32
N ALA A 155 20.57 -0.20 -2.30
CA ALA A 155 20.93 0.72 -3.35
C ALA A 155 19.77 0.66 -4.33
N ALA A 156 18.76 1.54 -4.17
CA ALA A 156 18.03 2.02 -5.32
C ALA A 156 19.07 2.33 -6.42
N PRO A 157 18.81 2.03 -7.72
CA PRO A 157 19.73 2.43 -8.75
C PRO A 157 19.97 3.93 -8.53
N ALA A 158 21.21 4.27 -8.22
CA ALA A 158 21.63 5.65 -8.05
C ALA A 158 21.32 6.33 -9.38
N HIS A 159 20.28 7.18 -9.41
CA HIS A 159 20.33 8.29 -10.31
C HIS A 159 21.58 9.07 -9.91
N ASP A 160 22.51 9.18 -10.85
CA ASP A 160 23.82 9.81 -10.69
C ASP A 160 23.64 11.33 -10.66
N ASP A 161 22.99 11.82 -9.62
CA ASP A 161 22.72 13.24 -9.36
C ASP A 161 23.56 13.77 -8.21
N GLY A 162 24.81 13.31 -8.10
CA GLY A 162 25.86 14.03 -7.33
C GLY A 162 25.60 14.25 -5.83
N GLY A 163 24.64 13.57 -5.21
CA GLY A 163 24.36 13.66 -3.78
C GLY A 163 25.34 12.83 -2.95
N THR A 164 26.29 13.47 -2.28
CA THR A 164 27.38 12.86 -1.49
C THR A 164 27.01 12.52 -0.04
N GLY A 165 25.71 12.35 0.30
CA GLY A 165 25.28 12.00 1.65
C GLY A 165 24.89 10.52 1.78
N PRO A 166 24.93 9.91 3.00
CA PRO A 166 24.32 8.61 3.22
C PRO A 166 22.84 8.70 2.88
N GLY A 167 22.36 7.83 1.96
CA GLY A 167 20.96 7.81 1.56
C GLY A 167 20.03 7.58 2.75
N LEU A 168 18.84 8.16 2.69
CA LEU A 168 17.79 7.97 3.68
C LEU A 168 17.33 6.50 3.69
N ASP A 169 17.54 5.77 4.78
CA ASP A 169 17.01 4.40 4.91
C ASP A 169 15.52 4.43 5.23
N VAL A 170 14.72 4.51 4.19
CA VAL A 170 13.25 4.40 4.29
C VAL A 170 12.75 2.99 3.93
N GLY A 171 13.65 2.04 3.76
CA GLY A 171 13.33 0.67 3.34
C GLY A 171 12.78 0.60 1.91
N ASP A 172 12.28 -0.57 1.54
CA ASP A 172 11.78 -0.83 0.19
C ASP A 172 10.39 -0.18 -0.02
N ILE A 173 10.34 0.84 -0.88
CA ILE A 173 9.11 1.49 -1.36
C ILE A 173 8.96 1.12 -2.84
N PRO A 174 7.84 0.49 -3.27
CA PRO A 174 7.67 0.11 -4.67
C PRO A 174 7.82 1.31 -5.61
N ALA A 175 8.69 1.20 -6.61
CA ALA A 175 9.01 2.29 -7.53
C ALA A 175 7.80 2.78 -8.37
N ARG A 176 6.78 1.94 -8.53
CA ARG A 176 5.55 2.24 -9.28
C ARG A 176 4.39 2.69 -8.39
N LEU A 177 4.62 2.88 -7.09
CA LEU A 177 3.61 3.46 -6.21
C LEU A 177 3.26 4.88 -6.69
N PRO A 178 2.00 5.34 -6.62
CA PRO A 178 1.64 6.73 -6.89
C PRO A 178 2.53 7.70 -6.12
N ALA A 179 2.97 8.78 -6.76
CA ALA A 179 4.04 9.63 -6.23
C ALA A 179 3.73 10.23 -4.85
N LEU A 180 2.49 10.66 -4.61
CA LEU A 180 2.10 11.20 -3.31
C LEU A 180 2.07 10.10 -2.24
N ALA A 181 1.60 8.89 -2.57
CA ALA A 181 1.61 7.75 -1.67
C ALA A 181 3.05 7.29 -1.37
N ALA A 182 3.94 7.31 -2.35
CA ALA A 182 5.37 7.05 -2.15
C ALA A 182 6.00 8.09 -1.22
N ALA A 183 5.77 9.38 -1.48
CA ALA A 183 6.25 10.48 -0.64
C ALA A 183 5.71 10.39 0.80
N ALA A 184 4.42 10.08 0.98
CA ALA A 184 3.85 9.86 2.31
C ALA A 184 4.57 8.73 3.06
N LYS A 185 4.87 7.60 2.39
CA LYS A 185 5.64 6.50 2.99
C LYS A 185 7.07 6.89 3.37
N VAL A 186 7.73 7.72 2.54
CA VAL A 186 9.06 8.26 2.88
C VAL A 186 8.98 9.07 4.17
N VAL A 187 8.02 10.00 4.25
CA VAL A 187 7.82 10.87 5.43
C VAL A 187 7.52 10.04 6.68
N ASP A 188 6.55 9.11 6.61
CA ASP A 188 6.17 8.29 7.77
C ASP A 188 7.32 7.43 8.28
N ARG A 189 8.17 6.93 7.38
CA ARG A 189 9.32 6.09 7.76
C ARG A 189 10.49 6.91 8.30
N ALA A 190 10.70 8.11 7.77
CA ALA A 190 11.69 9.05 8.29
C ALA A 190 11.33 9.52 9.70
N ALA A 191 10.06 9.87 9.94
CA ALA A 191 9.58 10.31 11.25
C ALA A 191 9.70 9.26 12.36
N ARG A 192 9.92 7.97 12.02
CA ARG A 192 10.19 6.89 12.99
C ARG A 192 11.67 6.76 13.37
N GLN A 193 12.55 7.52 12.72
CA GLN A 193 13.98 7.57 13.02
C GLN A 193 14.26 8.70 14.00
N GLU A 194 15.20 8.51 14.92
CA GLU A 194 15.64 9.55 15.85
C GLU A 194 17.13 9.87 15.65
N PRO A 195 17.44 11.11 15.24
CA PRO A 195 16.51 12.20 14.88
C PRO A 195 15.84 11.96 13.52
N ASP A 196 14.65 12.58 13.30
CA ASP A 196 14.00 12.56 11.98
C ASP A 196 14.89 13.26 10.94
N PRO A 197 15.40 12.53 9.95
CA PRO A 197 16.34 13.07 8.98
C PRO A 197 15.70 14.08 8.02
N LEU A 198 14.38 14.12 7.87
CA LEU A 198 13.68 15.08 7.00
C LEU A 198 13.43 16.41 7.69
N ALA A 199 13.30 16.43 9.01
CA ALA A 199 12.96 17.63 9.75
C ALA A 199 13.95 18.78 9.54
N ALA A 200 15.23 18.48 9.29
CA ALA A 200 16.27 19.48 9.01
C ALA A 200 16.34 19.92 7.54
N HIS A 201 15.73 19.18 6.62
CA HIS A 201 15.91 19.37 5.17
C HIS A 201 14.65 19.86 4.46
N VAL A 202 13.46 19.63 5.05
CA VAL A 202 12.20 20.09 4.47
C VAL A 202 11.86 21.47 5.01
N PRO A 203 11.85 22.52 4.18
CA PRO A 203 11.49 23.85 4.63
C PRO A 203 10.04 23.87 5.11
N VAL A 204 9.81 24.21 6.37
CA VAL A 204 8.48 24.55 6.88
C VAL A 204 8.30 26.04 6.67
N PRO A 205 7.43 26.50 5.74
CA PRO A 205 7.17 27.92 5.57
C PRO A 205 6.64 28.47 6.90
N ALA A 206 7.23 29.56 7.38
CA ALA A 206 6.60 30.34 8.44
C ALA A 206 5.19 30.73 7.97
N ALA A 207 4.22 30.58 8.88
CA ALA A 207 2.84 30.97 8.60
C ALA A 207 2.78 32.51 8.44
N GLU A 208 3.04 33.00 7.24
CA GLU A 208 2.83 34.41 6.90
C GLU A 208 1.41 34.58 6.38
N ALA A 209 0.63 35.35 7.11
CA ALA A 209 -0.67 35.87 6.67
C ALA A 209 -0.44 36.95 5.59
N GLY A 210 -0.45 36.54 4.33
CA GLY A 210 -0.35 37.40 3.18
C GLY A 210 -0.77 36.69 1.91
N GLU A 211 -1.26 37.43 0.90
CA GLU A 211 -1.58 36.89 -0.41
C GLU A 211 -0.37 36.11 -0.95
N ARG A 212 -0.55 34.79 -1.12
CA ARG A 212 0.49 33.96 -1.74
C ARG A 212 0.65 34.44 -3.20
N PRO A 213 1.82 34.91 -3.62
CA PRO A 213 2.08 35.08 -5.03
C PRO A 213 1.83 33.75 -5.74
N VAL A 214 1.30 33.79 -6.95
CA VAL A 214 1.19 32.60 -7.79
C VAL A 214 2.60 32.04 -7.89
N ALA A 215 2.82 30.87 -7.26
CA ALA A 215 4.12 30.24 -7.24
C ALA A 215 4.49 29.88 -8.69
N VAL A 216 5.54 30.49 -9.21
CA VAL A 216 6.11 30.18 -10.51
C VAL A 216 7.30 29.25 -10.23
N TRP A 217 7.15 27.97 -10.56
CA TRP A 217 8.26 27.03 -10.46
C TRP A 217 9.15 27.18 -11.70
N PRO A 218 10.47 27.33 -11.53
CA PRO A 218 11.40 27.46 -12.65
C PRO A 218 11.54 26.16 -13.45
N ASP A 219 11.33 25.00 -12.80
CA ASP A 219 11.45 23.66 -13.37
C ASP A 219 10.68 22.61 -12.57
N GLU A 220 10.70 21.36 -13.05
CA GLU A 220 10.03 20.22 -12.39
C GLU A 220 10.68 19.86 -11.05
N THR A 221 11.96 20.11 -10.86
CA THR A 221 12.69 19.85 -9.60
C THR A 221 12.15 20.72 -8.48
N ALA A 222 11.99 22.02 -8.76
CA ALA A 222 11.42 22.98 -7.80
C ALA A 222 9.97 22.66 -7.46
N LEU A 223 9.15 22.27 -8.45
CA LEU A 223 7.79 21.80 -8.23
C LEU A 223 7.78 20.53 -7.37
N GLY A 224 8.64 19.56 -7.68
CA GLY A 224 8.76 18.30 -6.92
C GLY A 224 9.13 18.53 -5.47
N ALA A 225 10.06 19.43 -5.19
CA ALA A 225 10.44 19.80 -3.82
C ALA A 225 9.27 20.44 -3.04
N GLU A 226 8.47 21.29 -3.67
CA GLU A 226 7.31 21.89 -3.02
C GLU A 226 6.19 20.87 -2.78
N LEU A 227 5.93 19.99 -3.74
CA LEU A 227 4.98 18.89 -3.56
C LEU A 227 5.41 17.97 -2.39
N PHE A 228 6.70 17.66 -2.29
CA PHE A 228 7.21 16.86 -1.16
C PHE A 228 7.04 17.58 0.17
N ALA A 229 7.34 18.89 0.23
CA ALA A 229 7.12 19.70 1.42
C ALA A 229 5.63 19.78 1.81
N LEU A 230 4.71 19.80 0.81
CA LEU A 230 3.27 19.74 1.06
C LEU A 230 2.87 18.38 1.68
N VAL A 231 3.39 17.29 1.13
CA VAL A 231 3.17 15.94 1.68
C VAL A 231 3.68 15.85 3.12
N PHE A 232 4.89 16.37 3.38
CA PHE A 232 5.46 16.39 4.72
C PHE A 232 4.53 17.11 5.72
N ARG A 233 4.04 18.30 5.38
CA ARG A 233 3.09 19.05 6.23
C ARG A 233 1.74 18.34 6.40
N ALA A 234 1.22 17.72 5.34
CA ALA A 234 -0.01 16.96 5.40
C ALA A 234 0.11 15.78 6.38
N ARG A 235 1.22 15.04 6.32
CA ARG A 235 1.48 13.93 7.25
C ARG A 235 1.65 14.39 8.69
N ALA A 236 2.35 15.48 8.92
CA ALA A 236 2.48 16.10 10.26
C ALA A 236 1.11 16.54 10.83
N ALA A 237 0.13 16.87 9.99
CA ALA A 237 -1.25 17.18 10.36
C ALA A 237 -2.16 15.92 10.43
N GLY A 238 -1.63 14.70 10.28
CA GLY A 238 -2.41 13.46 10.26
C GLY A 238 -3.27 13.25 9.02
N LEU A 239 -3.01 13.99 7.94
CA LEU A 239 -3.76 13.88 6.68
C LEU A 239 -3.09 12.96 5.68
N ASP A 240 -3.89 12.28 4.86
CA ASP A 240 -3.41 11.48 3.72
C ASP A 240 -3.50 12.33 2.43
N PRO A 241 -2.35 12.72 1.82
CA PRO A 241 -2.33 13.58 0.66
C PRO A 241 -2.83 12.90 -0.62
N GLU A 242 -2.62 11.59 -0.77
CA GLU A 242 -3.09 10.83 -1.93
C GLU A 242 -4.62 10.74 -1.92
N ARG A 243 -5.21 10.35 -0.79
CA ARG A 243 -6.67 10.30 -0.60
C ARG A 243 -7.29 11.69 -0.77
N ALA A 244 -6.69 12.72 -0.17
CA ALA A 244 -7.20 14.08 -0.27
C ALA A 244 -7.27 14.56 -1.72
N LEU A 245 -6.20 14.33 -2.50
CA LEU A 245 -6.18 14.72 -3.92
C LEU A 245 -7.15 13.88 -4.74
N ARG A 246 -7.23 12.57 -4.54
CA ARG A 246 -8.17 11.68 -5.23
C ARG A 246 -9.63 12.10 -4.99
N THR A 247 -10.00 12.38 -3.75
CA THR A 247 -11.33 12.88 -3.38
C THR A 247 -11.63 14.21 -4.07
N THR A 248 -10.65 15.13 -4.10
CA THR A 248 -10.81 16.42 -4.79
C THR A 248 -11.01 16.24 -6.29
N VAL A 249 -10.21 15.36 -6.91
CA VAL A 249 -10.35 15.04 -8.35
C VAL A 249 -11.73 14.43 -8.66
N ALA A 250 -12.23 13.53 -7.82
CA ALA A 250 -13.56 12.94 -7.99
C ALA A 250 -14.67 14.00 -7.93
N ARG A 251 -14.61 14.93 -6.98
CA ARG A 251 -15.55 16.05 -6.86
C ARG A 251 -15.52 17.00 -8.07
N VAL A 252 -14.32 17.35 -8.52
CA VAL A 252 -14.14 18.19 -9.73
C VAL A 252 -14.71 17.51 -10.97
N ARG A 253 -14.49 16.21 -11.14
CA ARG A 253 -15.07 15.42 -12.23
C ARG A 253 -16.60 15.40 -12.19
N ALA A 254 -17.18 15.44 -10.99
CA ALA A 254 -18.63 15.54 -10.79
C ALA A 254 -19.18 16.97 -10.96
N GLY A 255 -18.34 17.96 -11.31
CA GLY A 255 -18.74 19.37 -11.50
C GLY A 255 -18.80 20.19 -10.21
N ASP A 256 -18.32 19.65 -9.08
CA ASP A 256 -18.24 20.37 -7.81
C ASP A 256 -16.94 21.19 -7.72
N TRP A 257 -16.97 22.40 -8.27
CA TRP A 257 -15.85 23.36 -8.24
C TRP A 257 -15.59 23.94 -6.84
N SER A 258 -16.49 23.75 -5.88
CA SER A 258 -16.26 24.20 -4.50
C SER A 258 -15.11 23.45 -3.85
N ALA A 259 -14.78 22.24 -4.33
CA ALA A 259 -13.66 21.44 -3.88
C ALA A 259 -12.28 22.11 -4.07
N LEU A 260 -12.18 23.08 -4.99
CA LEU A 260 -10.94 23.82 -5.25
C LEU A 260 -10.81 25.12 -4.43
N ARG A 261 -11.84 25.47 -3.64
CA ARG A 261 -11.79 26.65 -2.78
C ARG A 261 -11.25 26.25 -1.43
N PRO A 262 -10.19 26.90 -0.92
CA PRO A 262 -9.75 26.66 0.45
C PRO A 262 -10.91 27.00 1.38
N SER A 263 -11.16 26.10 2.33
CA SER A 263 -12.06 26.42 3.45
C SER A 263 -11.40 27.54 4.26
N GLY A 264 -12.07 28.68 4.32
CA GLY A 264 -11.62 29.86 5.08
C GLY A 264 -11.55 29.59 6.58
#